data_74365b0cc8ad34285a34202efe72c50e
#
_entry.id   74365b0cc8ad34285a34202efe72c50e
#
_cell.length_a   1.000
_cell.length_b   1.000
_cell.length_c   1.000
_cell.angle_alpha   90.00
_cell.angle_beta   90.00
_cell.angle_gamma   90.00
#
_symmetry.space_group_name_H-M   'P 1'
#
loop_
_entity.id
_entity.type
_entity.pdbx_description
1 polymer ?
#
loop_
_entity_poly.entity_id
_entity_poly.type
_entity_poly.pdbx_seq_one_letter_code
_entity_poly.pdbx_strand_id
1 'polypeptide(L)'
;YCYLMYLKPFFVCDAIQRGLTDEDIMWLDFGFNHGGNFFVDKDQFNFYLQKQNSIDENKINLFSIKNDNKQTLANIYFSMETFLMGGIIFAKSKNWLLFKHHMQKCIKYFTSFGIIDDDQIMLLWCARNYRKNYNIIKVYFWFDSLYHFIPQNIAK
;
A
#
# COMPACT_ATOMS: atom_id res chain seq x y z
N TYR A 1 9.23 12.18 -9.58
CA TYR A 1 8.04 11.78 -8.82
C TYR A 1 7.92 10.26 -8.72
N CYS A 2 7.74 9.54 -9.84
CA CYS A 2 7.56 8.08 -9.87
C CYS A 2 8.65 7.33 -9.07
N TYR A 3 9.92 7.75 -9.21
CA TYR A 3 11.02 7.14 -8.47
C TYR A 3 10.83 7.22 -6.94
N LEU A 4 10.32 8.33 -6.42
CA LEU A 4 10.03 8.46 -4.98
C LEU A 4 8.88 7.57 -4.54
N MET A 5 7.87 7.36 -5.39
CA MET A 5 6.69 6.59 -5.03
C MET A 5 7.00 5.12 -4.76
N TYR A 6 7.85 4.48 -5.57
CA TYR A 6 8.20 3.07 -5.32
C TYR A 6 9.37 2.86 -4.35
N LEU A 7 9.95 3.94 -3.80
CA LEU A 7 10.93 3.84 -2.72
C LEU A 7 10.31 3.64 -1.32
N LYS A 8 9.00 3.67 -1.17
CA LYS A 8 8.30 3.49 0.12
C LYS A 8 8.85 2.31 0.95
N PRO A 9 8.96 1.08 0.42
CA PRO A 9 9.52 -0.03 1.19
C PRO A 9 11.01 0.14 1.52
N PHE A 10 11.75 0.95 0.79
CA PHE A 10 13.15 1.23 1.11
C PHE A 10 13.27 2.18 2.31
N PHE A 11 12.42 3.23 2.36
CA PHE A 11 12.35 4.14 3.51
C PHE A 11 11.94 3.41 4.78
N VAL A 12 10.92 2.54 4.70
CA VAL A 12 10.48 1.74 5.84
C VAL A 12 11.59 0.80 6.30
N CYS A 13 12.27 0.12 5.36
CA CYS A 13 13.37 -0.78 5.72
C CYS A 13 14.58 -0.04 6.32
N ASP A 14 14.87 1.18 5.90
CA ASP A 14 15.90 2.02 6.52
C ASP A 14 15.50 2.37 7.98
N ALA A 15 14.24 2.74 8.21
CA ALA A 15 13.72 3.00 9.54
C ALA A 15 13.80 1.76 10.46
N ILE A 16 13.46 0.56 9.94
CA ILE A 16 13.62 -0.71 10.66
C ILE A 16 15.08 -0.95 11.03
N GLN A 17 16.01 -0.78 10.09
CA GLN A 17 17.43 -0.99 10.31
C GLN A 17 18.03 -0.03 11.35
N ARG A 18 17.47 1.15 11.48
CA ARG A 18 17.85 2.16 12.50
C ARG A 18 17.16 1.95 13.84
N GLY A 19 16.27 0.98 13.97
CA GLY A 19 15.49 0.74 15.20
C GLY A 19 14.49 1.86 15.51
N LEU A 20 13.97 2.54 14.48
CA LEU A 20 13.03 3.66 14.63
C LEU A 20 11.57 3.22 14.60
N THR A 21 11.31 1.92 14.38
CA THR A 21 9.96 1.38 14.23
C THR A 21 9.79 0.10 15.04
N ASP A 22 8.54 -0.14 15.44
CA ASP A 22 8.11 -1.38 16.08
C ASP A 22 7.86 -2.50 15.06
N GLU A 23 7.19 -3.59 15.50
CA GLU A 23 6.91 -4.74 14.66
C GLU A 23 5.83 -4.45 13.62
N ASP A 24 4.78 -3.72 13.99
CA ASP A 24 3.63 -3.37 13.14
C ASP A 24 3.87 -2.01 12.49
N ILE A 25 3.97 -1.97 11.16
CA ILE A 25 4.32 -0.76 10.43
C ILE A 25 3.28 -0.46 9.36
N MET A 26 2.75 0.76 9.39
CA MET A 26 1.89 1.31 8.36
C MET A 26 2.64 2.41 7.61
N TRP A 27 2.67 2.31 6.29
CA TRP A 27 2.94 3.45 5.43
C TRP A 27 1.63 4.20 5.19
N LEU A 28 1.64 5.49 5.37
CA LEU A 28 0.54 6.37 5.04
C LEU A 28 1.10 7.59 4.30
N ASP A 29 0.62 7.86 3.09
CA ASP A 29 1.04 9.04 2.33
C ASP A 29 0.60 10.31 3.06
N PHE A 30 1.48 11.32 3.10
CA PHE A 30 1.22 12.60 3.76
C PHE A 30 -0.08 13.27 3.28
N GLY A 31 -0.38 13.17 1.99
CA GLY A 31 -1.59 13.72 1.38
C GLY A 31 -2.81 12.78 1.41
N PHE A 32 -2.80 11.71 2.23
CA PHE A 32 -3.87 10.71 2.20
C PHE A 32 -5.26 11.31 2.42
N ASN A 33 -5.41 12.26 3.34
CA ASN A 33 -6.67 12.96 3.59
C ASN A 33 -6.81 14.27 2.79
N HIS A 34 -6.24 14.35 1.58
CA HIS A 34 -6.38 15.54 0.75
C HIS A 34 -7.86 15.85 0.47
N GLY A 35 -8.23 17.13 0.61
CA GLY A 35 -9.61 17.59 0.51
C GLY A 35 -10.45 17.41 1.77
N GLY A 36 -9.90 16.86 2.87
CA GLY A 36 -10.57 16.76 4.18
C GLY A 36 -11.80 15.85 4.20
N ASN A 37 -11.92 14.90 3.27
CA ASN A 37 -13.13 14.09 3.11
C ASN A 37 -13.29 13.00 4.17
N PHE A 38 -12.21 12.57 4.82
CA PHE A 38 -12.25 11.53 5.84
C PHE A 38 -12.20 12.11 7.25
N PHE A 39 -11.23 12.97 7.51
CA PHE A 39 -11.09 13.68 8.78
C PHE A 39 -11.38 15.17 8.55
N VAL A 40 -12.51 15.63 9.05
CA VAL A 40 -12.95 17.03 8.94
C VAL A 40 -12.47 17.86 10.11
N ASP A 41 -12.31 17.23 11.27
CA ASP A 41 -11.87 17.84 12.52
C ASP A 41 -10.54 17.24 12.99
N LYS A 42 -9.66 18.08 13.55
CA LYS A 42 -8.38 17.67 14.15
C LYS A 42 -8.57 16.65 15.27
N ASP A 43 -9.66 16.73 16.03
CA ASP A 43 -9.93 15.85 17.16
C ASP A 43 -10.27 14.42 16.69
N GLN A 44 -10.68 14.24 15.44
CA GLN A 44 -10.89 12.93 14.83
C GLN A 44 -9.58 12.14 14.63
N PHE A 45 -8.43 12.79 14.68
CA PHE A 45 -7.12 12.11 14.64
C PHE A 45 -6.68 11.56 16.01
N ASN A 46 -7.41 11.83 17.07
CA ASN A 46 -7.06 11.37 18.41
C ASN A 46 -7.64 9.97 18.69
N PHE A 47 -7.13 8.96 18.00
CA PHE A 47 -7.52 7.56 18.20
C PHE A 47 -6.32 6.62 18.12
N TYR A 48 -6.42 5.47 18.77
CA TYR A 48 -5.45 4.39 18.62
C TYR A 48 -5.82 3.52 17.41
N LEU A 49 -4.84 3.21 16.57
CA LEU A 49 -5.03 2.28 15.47
C LEU A 49 -5.32 0.88 16.01
N GLN A 50 -6.41 0.29 15.54
CA GLN A 50 -6.82 -1.06 15.88
C GLN A 50 -7.07 -1.87 14.61
N LYS A 51 -6.23 -2.86 14.37
CA LYS A 51 -6.36 -3.74 13.19
C LYS A 51 -7.68 -4.50 13.23
N GLN A 52 -8.40 -4.49 12.11
CA GLN A 52 -9.60 -5.29 11.91
C GLN A 52 -9.23 -6.71 11.39
N ASN A 53 -10.18 -7.65 11.46
CA ASN A 53 -9.98 -9.05 11.03
C ASN A 53 -9.62 -9.23 9.54
N SER A 54 -9.84 -8.21 8.72
CA SER A 54 -9.45 -8.19 7.31
C SER A 54 -7.94 -8.07 7.10
N ILE A 55 -7.19 -7.62 8.11
CA ILE A 55 -5.74 -7.46 8.07
C ILE A 55 -5.08 -8.81 8.37
N ASP A 56 -4.33 -9.33 7.40
CA ASP A 56 -3.49 -10.52 7.59
C ASP A 56 -2.08 -10.12 8.05
N GLU A 57 -1.77 -10.34 9.32
CA GLU A 57 -0.48 -9.98 9.92
C GLU A 57 0.71 -10.74 9.34
N ASN A 58 0.47 -11.85 8.65
CA ASN A 58 1.52 -12.63 8.00
C ASN A 58 1.81 -12.21 6.58
N LYS A 59 1.11 -11.18 6.08
CA LYS A 59 1.21 -10.72 4.70
C LYS A 59 1.43 -9.20 4.61
N ILE A 60 1.76 -8.76 3.41
CA ILE A 60 1.73 -7.37 3.00
C ILE A 60 0.29 -7.05 2.62
N ASN A 61 -0.36 -6.14 3.36
CA ASN A 61 -1.74 -5.75 3.14
C ASN A 61 -1.78 -4.52 2.24
N LEU A 62 -2.45 -4.68 1.11
CA LEU A 62 -2.70 -3.66 0.11
C LEU A 62 -4.21 -3.49 -0.08
N PHE A 63 -4.61 -2.31 -0.54
CA PHE A 63 -6.02 -1.99 -0.76
C PHE A 63 -6.29 -1.80 -2.24
N SER A 64 -7.46 -2.30 -2.69
CA SER A 64 -7.87 -2.26 -4.08
C SER A 64 -9.23 -1.58 -4.23
N ILE A 65 -9.31 -0.59 -5.11
CA ILE A 65 -10.57 0.07 -5.50
C ILE A 65 -11.27 -0.62 -6.67
N LYS A 66 -10.57 -1.49 -7.39
CA LYS A 66 -11.10 -2.29 -8.51
C LYS A 66 -10.82 -3.77 -8.31
N ASN A 67 -11.63 -4.62 -8.90
CA ASN A 67 -11.34 -6.04 -8.97
C ASN A 67 -10.21 -6.27 -9.99
N ASP A 68 -9.27 -7.15 -9.67
CA ASP A 68 -8.30 -7.62 -10.66
C ASP A 68 -9.03 -8.48 -11.69
N ASN A 69 -9.27 -7.90 -12.85
CA ASN A 69 -10.01 -8.50 -13.97
C ASN A 69 -9.13 -9.32 -14.93
N LYS A 70 -7.94 -9.69 -14.52
CA LYS A 70 -6.95 -10.43 -15.33
C LYS A 70 -6.44 -9.68 -16.57
N GLN A 71 -6.65 -8.38 -16.68
CA GLN A 71 -6.02 -7.58 -17.73
C GLN A 71 -4.50 -7.71 -17.65
N THR A 72 -3.83 -7.62 -18.80
CA THR A 72 -2.37 -7.58 -18.81
C THR A 72 -1.85 -6.30 -18.15
N LEU A 73 -0.67 -6.34 -17.57
CA LEU A 73 -0.05 -5.14 -16.99
C LEU A 73 0.17 -4.06 -18.08
N ALA A 74 0.46 -4.47 -19.31
CA ALA A 74 0.58 -3.55 -20.45
C ALA A 74 -0.73 -2.80 -20.70
N ASN A 75 -1.88 -3.50 -20.73
CA ASN A 75 -3.17 -2.85 -20.92
C ASN A 75 -3.47 -1.86 -19.79
N ILE A 76 -3.19 -2.24 -18.53
CA ILE A 76 -3.39 -1.38 -17.35
C ILE A 76 -2.49 -0.13 -17.46
N TYR A 77 -1.22 -0.31 -17.83
CA TYR A 77 -0.28 0.79 -18.03
C TYR A 77 -0.77 1.79 -19.07
N PHE A 78 -1.18 1.29 -20.26
CA PHE A 78 -1.65 2.18 -21.32
C PHE A 78 -3.02 2.81 -21.05
N SER A 79 -3.89 2.16 -20.28
CA SER A 79 -5.19 2.73 -19.88
C SER A 79 -5.10 3.65 -18.67
N MET A 80 -3.94 3.72 -18.00
CA MET A 80 -3.70 4.47 -16.77
C MET A 80 -4.71 4.10 -15.66
N GLU A 81 -5.11 2.84 -15.60
CA GLU A 81 -6.09 2.37 -14.61
C GLU A 81 -5.44 2.07 -13.26
N THR A 82 -6.04 2.59 -12.20
CA THR A 82 -5.65 2.28 -10.82
C THR A 82 -6.40 1.05 -10.30
N PHE A 83 -5.69 0.03 -9.89
CA PHE A 83 -6.20 -1.17 -9.23
C PHE A 83 -5.83 -1.19 -7.74
N LEU A 84 -4.55 -1.04 -7.42
CA LEU A 84 -4.05 -1.00 -6.06
C LEU A 84 -3.72 0.44 -5.66
N MET A 85 -3.92 0.73 -4.40
CA MET A 85 -3.61 2.03 -3.83
C MET A 85 -2.23 2.00 -3.19
N GLY A 86 -1.39 2.99 -3.53
CA GLY A 86 -0.08 3.17 -2.90
C GLY A 86 -0.12 4.03 -1.63
N GLY A 87 -1.24 4.72 -1.37
CA GLY A 87 -1.37 5.69 -0.28
C GLY A 87 -1.38 5.10 1.12
N ILE A 88 -1.71 3.81 1.26
CA ILE A 88 -1.71 3.09 2.52
C ILE A 88 -1.24 1.65 2.30
N ILE A 89 -0.27 1.20 3.10
CA ILE A 89 0.29 -0.15 3.07
C ILE A 89 0.57 -0.58 4.50
N PHE A 90 0.14 -1.77 4.89
CA PHE A 90 0.41 -2.30 6.22
C PHE A 90 1.10 -3.67 6.15
N ALA A 91 2.14 -3.83 6.95
CA ALA A 91 2.80 -5.12 7.15
C ALA A 91 3.63 -5.13 8.44
N LYS A 92 3.95 -6.32 8.93
CA LYS A 92 5.00 -6.51 9.95
C LYS A 92 6.39 -6.25 9.35
N SER A 93 7.35 -5.86 10.18
CA SER A 93 8.73 -5.53 9.77
C SER A 93 9.38 -6.60 8.87
N LYS A 94 9.22 -7.89 9.21
CA LYS A 94 9.72 -8.99 8.36
C LYS A 94 9.13 -8.98 6.94
N ASN A 95 7.86 -8.61 6.81
CA ASN A 95 7.17 -8.54 5.51
C ASN A 95 7.56 -7.28 4.73
N TRP A 96 7.91 -6.19 5.41
CA TRP A 96 8.48 -5.01 4.75
C TRP A 96 9.85 -5.29 4.12
N LEU A 97 10.69 -6.08 4.78
CA LEU A 97 11.97 -6.53 4.20
C LEU A 97 11.75 -7.38 2.94
N LEU A 98 10.77 -8.28 3.00
CA LEU A 98 10.35 -9.08 1.84
C LEU A 98 9.78 -8.20 0.72
N PHE A 99 8.95 -7.22 1.06
CA PHE A 99 8.37 -6.28 0.09
C PHE A 99 9.43 -5.45 -0.63
N LYS A 100 10.43 -4.95 0.10
CA LYS A 100 11.59 -4.27 -0.51
C LYS A 100 12.25 -5.16 -1.57
N HIS A 101 12.46 -6.44 -1.27
CA HIS A 101 13.05 -7.39 -2.22
C HIS A 101 12.17 -7.58 -3.47
N HIS A 102 10.85 -7.72 -3.29
CA HIS A 102 9.92 -7.81 -4.42
C HIS A 102 9.95 -6.54 -5.28
N MET A 103 9.96 -5.37 -4.64
CA MET A 103 10.02 -4.09 -5.33
C MET A 103 11.34 -3.92 -6.11
N GLN A 104 12.48 -4.36 -5.54
CA GLN A 104 13.77 -4.35 -6.26
C GLN A 104 13.71 -5.17 -7.56
N LYS A 105 13.10 -6.35 -7.51
CA LYS A 105 12.90 -7.19 -8.71
C LYS A 105 11.94 -6.54 -9.70
N CYS A 106 10.85 -5.94 -9.19
CA CYS A 106 9.89 -5.22 -10.01
C CYS A 106 10.54 -4.05 -10.76
N ILE A 107 11.27 -3.20 -10.06
CA ILE A 107 11.99 -2.07 -10.65
C ILE A 107 12.94 -2.55 -11.74
N LYS A 108 13.76 -3.58 -11.44
CA LYS A 108 14.68 -4.16 -12.44
C LYS A 108 13.94 -4.70 -13.68
N TYR A 109 12.77 -5.31 -13.47
CA TYR A 109 11.95 -5.83 -14.58
C TYR A 109 11.44 -4.69 -15.46
N PHE A 110 10.78 -3.68 -14.87
CA PHE A 110 10.22 -2.57 -15.65
C PHE A 110 11.30 -1.73 -16.32
N THR A 111 12.38 -1.42 -15.64
CA THR A 111 13.50 -0.64 -16.23
C THR A 111 14.19 -1.37 -17.39
N SER A 112 14.19 -2.70 -17.42
CA SER A 112 14.72 -3.47 -18.55
C SER A 112 13.93 -3.25 -19.86
N PHE A 113 12.68 -2.79 -19.76
CA PHE A 113 11.84 -2.39 -20.90
C PHE A 113 11.77 -0.87 -21.10
N GLY A 114 12.57 -0.10 -20.35
CA GLY A 114 12.52 1.36 -20.41
C GLY A 114 11.25 1.97 -19.79
N ILE A 115 10.51 1.20 -19.00
CA ILE A 115 9.25 1.64 -18.37
C ILE A 115 9.55 2.21 -16.99
N ILE A 116 9.03 3.41 -16.76
CA ILE A 116 9.01 4.06 -15.44
C ILE A 116 7.58 4.55 -15.20
N ASP A 117 6.98 4.13 -14.11
CA ASP A 117 5.62 4.53 -13.74
C ASP A 117 5.53 4.79 -12.22
N ASP A 118 4.35 5.12 -11.72
CA ASP A 118 4.11 5.25 -10.29
C ASP A 118 4.11 3.89 -9.58
N ASP A 119 3.84 3.89 -8.27
CA ASP A 119 3.86 2.67 -7.46
C ASP A 119 2.69 1.71 -7.73
N GLN A 120 1.59 2.17 -8.29
CA GLN A 120 0.33 1.40 -8.39
C GLN A 120 0.48 0.17 -9.28
N ILE A 121 1.06 0.33 -10.47
CA ILE A 121 1.31 -0.81 -11.37
C ILE A 121 2.41 -1.73 -10.84
N MET A 122 3.40 -1.16 -10.15
CA MET A 122 4.47 -1.94 -9.52
C MET A 122 3.97 -2.76 -8.35
N LEU A 123 3.06 -2.21 -7.53
CA LEU A 123 2.36 -2.95 -6.48
C LEU A 123 1.56 -4.11 -7.05
N LEU A 124 0.84 -3.87 -8.15
CA LEU A 124 0.06 -4.92 -8.82
C LEU A 124 0.97 -6.02 -9.40
N TRP A 125 2.09 -5.65 -10.00
CA TRP A 125 3.08 -6.62 -10.47
C TRP A 125 3.61 -7.48 -9.32
N CYS A 126 3.98 -6.87 -8.20
CA CYS A 126 4.44 -7.58 -7.00
C CYS A 126 3.36 -8.52 -6.47
N ALA A 127 2.13 -8.04 -6.32
CA ALA A 127 1.01 -8.83 -5.80
C ALA A 127 0.67 -10.03 -6.69
N ARG A 128 0.75 -9.90 -8.02
CA ARG A 128 0.51 -10.99 -8.97
C ARG A 128 1.62 -12.03 -8.97
N ASN A 129 2.89 -11.59 -8.94
CA ASN A 129 4.04 -12.49 -9.00
C ASN A 129 4.33 -13.21 -7.67
N TYR A 130 3.96 -12.60 -6.54
CA TYR A 130 4.21 -13.13 -5.19
C TYR A 130 2.92 -13.28 -4.38
N ARG A 131 1.85 -13.74 -5.00
CA ARG A 131 0.47 -13.76 -4.49
C ARG A 131 0.33 -14.27 -3.06
N LYS A 132 1.14 -15.26 -2.66
CA LYS A 132 1.09 -15.85 -1.30
C LYS A 132 1.50 -14.86 -0.20
N ASN A 133 2.27 -13.84 -0.55
CA ASN A 133 2.80 -12.85 0.39
C ASN A 133 1.92 -11.61 0.53
N TYR A 134 0.86 -11.50 -0.25
CA TYR A 134 -0.01 -10.32 -0.28
C TYR A 134 -1.42 -10.67 0.13
N ASN A 135 -2.02 -9.77 0.91
CA ASN A 135 -3.45 -9.72 1.21
C ASN A 135 -4.03 -8.50 0.50
N ILE A 136 -4.94 -8.71 -0.45
CA ILE A 136 -5.58 -7.62 -1.20
C ILE A 136 -6.98 -7.43 -0.64
N ILE A 137 -7.20 -6.27 -0.02
CA ILE A 137 -8.45 -5.91 0.63
C ILE A 137 -9.23 -4.99 -0.30
N LYS A 138 -10.41 -5.41 -0.71
CA LYS A 138 -11.29 -4.61 -1.54
C LYS A 138 -11.93 -3.50 -0.72
N VAL A 139 -11.87 -2.27 -1.23
CA VAL A 139 -12.57 -1.10 -0.69
C VAL A 139 -13.38 -0.43 -1.80
N TYR A 140 -14.40 0.37 -1.44
CA TYR A 140 -15.23 1.06 -2.42
C TYR A 140 -14.68 2.44 -2.76
N PHE A 141 -14.18 3.15 -1.75
CA PHE A 141 -13.58 4.46 -1.89
C PHE A 141 -12.16 4.46 -1.35
N TRP A 142 -11.35 5.40 -1.84
CA TRP A 142 -9.94 5.53 -1.47
C TRP A 142 -9.71 5.55 0.05
N PHE A 143 -10.52 6.33 0.76
CA PHE A 143 -10.35 6.53 2.20
C PHE A 143 -10.90 5.38 3.07
N ASP A 144 -11.72 4.49 2.51
CA ASP A 144 -12.30 3.36 3.25
C ASP A 144 -11.22 2.41 3.79
N SER A 145 -10.02 2.43 3.22
CA SER A 145 -8.89 1.64 3.69
C SER A 145 -8.52 1.92 5.15
N LEU A 146 -8.72 3.15 5.65
CA LEU A 146 -8.50 3.49 7.06
C LEU A 146 -9.50 2.82 8.01
N TYR A 147 -10.72 2.51 7.57
CA TYR A 147 -11.71 1.78 8.41
C TYR A 147 -11.24 0.41 8.86
N HIS A 148 -10.23 -0.16 8.19
CA HIS A 148 -9.59 -1.41 8.59
C HIS A 148 -8.63 -1.25 9.78
N PHE A 149 -8.40 -0.02 10.23
CA PHE A 149 -7.49 0.32 11.34
C PHE A 149 -8.12 1.22 12.40
N ILE A 150 -9.35 1.65 12.22
CA ILE A 150 -10.05 2.54 13.14
C ILE A 150 -11.13 1.75 13.88
N PRO A 151 -11.32 1.94 15.21
CA PRO A 151 -12.43 1.35 15.93
C PRO A 151 -13.77 1.74 15.31
N GLN A 152 -14.68 0.78 15.14
CA GLN A 152 -15.97 0.98 14.46
C GLN A 152 -16.86 2.06 15.08
N ASN A 153 -16.65 2.39 16.35
CA ASN A 153 -17.38 3.44 17.05
C ASN A 153 -16.95 4.87 16.67
N ILE A 154 -15.83 5.03 15.95
CA ILE A 154 -15.28 6.32 15.51
C ILE A 154 -15.60 6.57 14.02
N ALA A 155 -15.89 5.51 13.28
CA ALA A 155 -16.12 5.53 11.83
C ALA A 155 -17.55 5.99 11.41
N LYS A 156 -18.18 6.88 12.19
CA LYS A 156 -19.53 7.42 11.87
C LYS A 156 -19.48 8.90 11.57
#